data_2898f148fb3bb30bf352b98c6cb46b97
#
_entry.id   2898f148fb3bb30bf352b98c6cb46b97
#
_cell.length_a   1.000
_cell.length_b   1.000
_cell.length_c   1.000
_cell.angle_alpha   90.00
_cell.angle_beta   90.00
_cell.angle_gamma   90.00
#
_symmetry.space_group_name_H-M   'P 1'
#
loop_
_entity.id
_entity.type
_entity.pdbx_description
1 polymer ?
#
loop_
_entity_poly.entity_id
_entity_poly.type
_entity_poly.pdbx_seq_one_letter_code
_entity_poly.pdbx_strand_id
1 'polypeptide(L)'
;MFASQAYYELSSKEDYKIEEENKLELLKNAVTCAVLAPVGPQKSRLLTALYKDERTRNLENVDILERMFNDKVINKELTQKFEKLLEDHQRTKGADGLTVLETAVLEHNIRVVSNIYQTISYEGLGTFLGITKDNAEKLISNMATEGRISAILDQRDEIIEFEKNEREKLGIWNEQIGLLCNDVNTILSKILNEYPEAEKHLAK
;
A
#
# COMPACT_ATOMS: atom_id res chain seq x y z
N MET A 1 -12.01 6.54 3.60
CA MET A 1 -11.47 5.56 4.57
C MET A 1 -12.53 4.99 5.50
N PHE A 2 -13.20 5.77 6.35
CA PHE A 2 -14.24 5.26 7.27
C PHE A 2 -15.35 4.49 6.56
N ALA A 3 -15.84 4.98 5.41
CA ALA A 3 -16.85 4.28 4.62
C ALA A 3 -16.39 2.88 4.17
N SER A 4 -15.15 2.76 3.68
CA SER A 4 -14.60 1.48 3.25
C SER A 4 -14.48 0.48 4.40
N GLN A 5 -14.02 0.94 5.57
CA GLN A 5 -13.95 0.10 6.77
C GLN A 5 -15.35 -0.33 7.22
N ALA A 6 -16.33 0.60 7.24
CA ALA A 6 -17.70 0.29 7.60
C ALA A 6 -18.35 -0.74 6.66
N TYR A 7 -18.15 -0.59 5.33
CA TYR A 7 -18.61 -1.57 4.35
C TYR A 7 -17.98 -2.95 4.56
N TYR A 8 -16.67 -2.99 4.83
CA TYR A 8 -15.95 -4.23 5.10
C TYR A 8 -16.45 -4.91 6.38
N GLU A 9 -16.60 -4.15 7.48
CA GLU A 9 -17.13 -4.66 8.74
C GLU A 9 -18.55 -5.20 8.59
N LEU A 10 -19.42 -4.49 7.86
CA LEU A 10 -20.79 -4.95 7.57
C LEU A 10 -20.81 -6.24 6.73
N SER A 11 -19.89 -6.37 5.76
CA SER A 11 -19.78 -7.58 4.94
C SER A 11 -19.28 -8.80 5.73
N SER A 12 -18.53 -8.56 6.83
CA SER A 12 -17.90 -9.62 7.65
C SER A 12 -18.74 -10.07 8.84
N LYS A 13 -19.74 -9.26 9.27
CA LYS A 13 -20.60 -9.58 10.41
C LYS A 13 -21.67 -10.59 10.00
N GLU A 14 -21.72 -11.72 10.68
CA GLU A 14 -22.73 -12.75 10.51
C GLU A 14 -24.06 -12.43 11.25
N ASP A 15 -24.00 -11.51 12.22
CA ASP A 15 -25.16 -11.14 13.06
C ASP A 15 -26.31 -10.48 12.30
N TYR A 16 -26.01 -9.88 11.15
CA TYR A 16 -27.02 -9.33 10.27
C TYR A 16 -27.42 -10.40 9.23
N LYS A 17 -28.73 -10.73 9.16
CA LYS A 17 -29.29 -11.60 8.10
C LYS A 17 -29.23 -10.90 6.73
N ILE A 18 -28.02 -10.58 6.27
CA ILE A 18 -27.76 -9.99 4.98
C ILE A 18 -27.59 -11.14 3.98
N GLU A 19 -28.32 -11.07 2.87
CA GLU A 19 -28.18 -12.04 1.77
C GLU A 19 -26.76 -12.00 1.21
N GLU A 20 -26.27 -13.14 0.73
CA GLU A 20 -24.89 -13.28 0.23
C GLU A 20 -24.59 -12.31 -0.94
N GLU A 21 -25.58 -12.05 -1.80
CA GLU A 21 -25.45 -11.06 -2.89
C GLU A 21 -25.18 -9.65 -2.36
N ASN A 22 -25.91 -9.23 -1.34
CA ASN A 22 -25.72 -7.93 -0.70
C ASN A 22 -24.37 -7.84 0.01
N LYS A 23 -23.86 -8.93 0.59
CA LYS A 23 -22.52 -8.98 1.18
C LYS A 23 -21.42 -8.78 0.15
N LEU A 24 -21.58 -9.35 -1.06
CA LEU A 24 -20.63 -9.15 -2.17
C LEU A 24 -20.68 -7.71 -2.69
N GLU A 25 -21.86 -7.09 -2.75
CA GLU A 25 -21.98 -5.69 -3.14
C GLU A 25 -21.33 -4.76 -2.12
N LEU A 26 -21.54 -5.00 -0.82
CA LEU A 26 -20.87 -4.27 0.25
C LEU A 26 -19.33 -4.41 0.15
N LEU A 27 -18.86 -5.62 -0.16
CA LEU A 27 -17.43 -5.88 -0.34
C LEU A 27 -16.87 -5.16 -1.59
N LYS A 28 -17.61 -5.14 -2.71
CA LYS A 28 -17.26 -4.37 -3.90
C LYS A 28 -17.15 -2.88 -3.58
N ASN A 29 -18.11 -2.33 -2.83
CA ASN A 29 -18.09 -0.94 -2.39
C ASN A 29 -16.93 -0.65 -1.41
N ALA A 30 -16.60 -1.59 -0.53
CA ALA A 30 -15.43 -1.49 0.35
C ALA A 30 -14.14 -1.37 -0.45
N VAL A 31 -13.94 -2.21 -1.46
CA VAL A 31 -12.76 -2.17 -2.35
C VAL A 31 -12.70 -0.84 -3.12
N THR A 32 -13.83 -0.42 -3.70
CA THR A 32 -13.91 0.84 -4.44
C THR A 32 -13.53 2.05 -3.57
N CYS A 33 -14.09 2.13 -2.37
CA CYS A 33 -13.75 3.20 -1.42
C CYS A 33 -12.28 3.11 -0.92
N ALA A 34 -11.70 1.90 -0.80
CA ALA A 34 -10.30 1.72 -0.44
C ALA A 34 -9.35 2.21 -1.55
N VAL A 35 -9.69 1.94 -2.82
CA VAL A 35 -8.91 2.40 -3.98
C VAL A 35 -8.91 3.92 -4.05
N LEU A 36 -10.07 4.56 -3.91
CA LEU A 36 -10.23 6.03 -3.97
C LEU A 36 -9.63 6.76 -2.76
N ALA A 37 -9.32 6.06 -1.69
CA ALA A 37 -8.77 6.68 -0.48
C ALA A 37 -7.34 7.19 -0.70
N PRO A 38 -6.92 8.28 -0.03
CA PRO A 38 -5.56 8.80 -0.10
C PRO A 38 -4.55 7.79 0.46
N VAL A 39 -3.32 7.84 -0.01
CA VAL A 39 -2.22 6.98 0.44
C VAL A 39 -1.93 7.23 1.93
N GLY A 40 -1.77 6.14 2.70
CA GLY A 40 -1.50 6.24 4.14
C GLY A 40 -1.54 4.87 4.84
N PRO A 41 -1.09 4.81 6.11
CA PRO A 41 -0.97 3.55 6.84
C PRO A 41 -2.33 2.84 7.07
N GLN A 42 -3.41 3.60 7.19
CA GLN A 42 -4.76 3.05 7.31
C GLN A 42 -5.20 2.36 6.02
N LYS A 43 -4.90 2.98 4.84
CA LYS A 43 -5.17 2.38 3.53
C LYS A 43 -4.44 1.05 3.38
N SER A 44 -3.16 0.99 3.75
CA SER A 44 -2.36 -0.23 3.65
C SER A 44 -2.92 -1.37 4.50
N ARG A 45 -3.38 -1.08 5.73
CA ARG A 45 -4.04 -2.08 6.59
C ARG A 45 -5.34 -2.60 6.00
N LEU A 46 -6.14 -1.70 5.46
CA LEU A 46 -7.42 -2.06 4.84
C LEU A 46 -7.23 -2.87 3.55
N LEU A 47 -6.29 -2.47 2.69
CA LEU A 47 -5.91 -3.22 1.49
C LEU A 47 -5.44 -4.65 1.85
N THR A 48 -4.67 -4.79 2.95
CA THR A 48 -4.23 -6.09 3.45
C THR A 48 -5.42 -6.95 3.91
N ALA A 49 -6.39 -6.37 4.62
CA ALA A 49 -7.58 -7.08 5.06
C ALA A 49 -8.44 -7.54 3.87
N LEU A 50 -8.68 -6.63 2.92
CA LEU A 50 -9.46 -6.92 1.70
C LEU A 50 -8.77 -7.96 0.80
N TYR A 51 -7.45 -7.92 0.66
CA TYR A 51 -6.70 -8.88 -0.15
C TYR A 51 -6.69 -10.29 0.44
N LYS A 52 -6.70 -10.41 1.78
CA LYS A 52 -6.76 -11.69 2.49
C LYS A 52 -8.14 -12.35 2.46
N ASP A 53 -9.19 -11.59 2.17
CA ASP A 53 -10.54 -12.12 2.08
C ASP A 53 -10.73 -12.91 0.77
N GLU A 54 -11.04 -14.20 0.87
CA GLU A 54 -11.20 -15.09 -0.31
C GLU A 54 -12.33 -14.63 -1.23
N ARG A 55 -13.37 -14.00 -0.69
CA ARG A 55 -14.52 -13.49 -1.44
C ARG A 55 -14.13 -12.40 -2.41
N THR A 56 -13.07 -11.64 -2.09
CA THR A 56 -12.58 -10.54 -2.93
C THR A 56 -12.02 -11.03 -4.27
N ARG A 57 -11.53 -12.27 -4.34
CA ARG A 57 -10.96 -12.86 -5.58
C ARG A 57 -11.95 -12.98 -6.73
N ASN A 58 -13.24 -13.03 -6.43
CA ASN A 58 -14.30 -13.17 -7.43
C ASN A 58 -14.85 -11.82 -7.91
N LEU A 59 -14.33 -10.71 -7.41
CA LEU A 59 -14.79 -9.37 -7.77
C LEU A 59 -14.10 -8.86 -9.04
N GLU A 60 -14.82 -8.10 -9.85
CA GLU A 60 -14.30 -7.48 -11.08
C GLU A 60 -13.18 -6.45 -10.84
N ASN A 61 -13.12 -5.90 -9.62
CA ASN A 61 -12.15 -4.87 -9.23
C ASN A 61 -10.93 -5.43 -8.48
N VAL A 62 -10.72 -6.76 -8.51
CA VAL A 62 -9.60 -7.42 -7.85
C VAL A 62 -8.24 -7.03 -8.43
N ASP A 63 -8.15 -6.83 -9.74
CA ASP A 63 -6.88 -6.52 -10.43
C ASP A 63 -6.23 -5.24 -9.91
N ILE A 64 -7.01 -4.18 -9.68
CA ILE A 64 -6.48 -2.92 -9.16
C ILE A 64 -6.12 -3.05 -7.68
N LEU A 65 -6.91 -3.80 -6.90
CA LEU A 65 -6.62 -4.09 -5.50
C LEU A 65 -5.30 -4.85 -5.36
N GLU A 66 -5.09 -5.89 -6.17
CA GLU A 66 -3.85 -6.69 -6.17
C GLU A 66 -2.64 -5.83 -6.51
N ARG A 67 -2.74 -4.96 -7.51
CA ARG A 67 -1.63 -4.06 -7.88
C ARG A 67 -1.34 -3.06 -6.78
N MET A 68 -2.36 -2.50 -6.13
CA MET A 68 -2.17 -1.59 -5.00
C MET A 68 -1.58 -2.29 -3.77
N PHE A 69 -2.00 -3.52 -3.50
CA PHE A 69 -1.48 -4.29 -2.38
C PHE A 69 -0.01 -4.70 -2.58
N ASN A 70 0.35 -5.11 -3.81
CA ASN A 70 1.71 -5.54 -4.16
C ASN A 70 2.65 -4.36 -4.53
N ASP A 71 2.25 -3.11 -4.29
CA ASP A 71 3.00 -1.90 -4.67
C ASP A 71 3.48 -1.95 -6.15
N LYS A 72 2.60 -2.42 -7.06
CA LYS A 72 2.85 -2.44 -8.51
C LYS A 72 2.27 -1.21 -9.18
N VAL A 73 2.94 -0.77 -10.25
CA VAL A 73 2.47 0.36 -11.06
C VAL A 73 1.11 0.08 -11.70
N ILE A 74 0.21 1.04 -11.61
CA ILE A 74 -1.13 0.98 -12.22
C ILE A 74 -1.10 1.71 -13.56
N ASN A 75 -1.43 0.99 -14.63
CA ASN A 75 -1.45 1.51 -15.99
C ASN A 75 -2.78 2.23 -16.28
N LYS A 76 -2.76 3.13 -17.27
CA LYS A 76 -3.96 3.87 -17.73
C LYS A 76 -5.09 2.96 -18.17
N GLU A 77 -4.79 1.82 -18.80
CA GLU A 77 -5.81 0.84 -19.23
C GLU A 77 -6.61 0.27 -18.07
N LEU A 78 -5.91 -0.08 -16.97
CA LEU A 78 -6.55 -0.61 -15.77
C LEU A 78 -7.37 0.48 -15.07
N THR A 79 -6.87 1.72 -15.04
CA THR A 79 -7.59 2.87 -14.50
C THR A 79 -8.90 3.09 -15.25
N GLN A 80 -8.88 3.06 -16.60
CA GLN A 80 -10.08 3.21 -17.43
C GLN A 80 -11.08 2.06 -17.27
N LYS A 81 -10.60 0.81 -17.08
CA LYS A 81 -11.48 -0.32 -16.76
C LYS A 81 -12.19 -0.10 -15.43
N PHE A 82 -11.45 0.30 -14.41
CA PHE A 82 -12.00 0.55 -13.10
C PHE A 82 -12.94 1.76 -13.07
N GLU A 83 -12.64 2.81 -13.84
CA GLU A 83 -13.49 4.00 -13.95
C GLU A 83 -14.92 3.67 -14.43
N LYS A 84 -15.06 2.67 -15.31
CA LYS A 84 -16.38 2.20 -15.78
C LYS A 84 -17.22 1.55 -14.68
N LEU A 85 -16.56 1.03 -13.63
CA LEU A 85 -17.22 0.39 -12.48
C LEU A 85 -17.64 1.40 -11.41
N LEU A 86 -17.17 2.67 -11.54
CA LEU A 86 -17.48 3.74 -10.59
C LEU A 86 -18.86 4.34 -10.86
N GLU A 87 -19.54 4.72 -9.79
CA GLU A 87 -20.77 5.48 -9.85
C GLU A 87 -20.49 6.95 -10.22
N ASP A 88 -21.51 7.66 -10.74
CA ASP A 88 -21.36 9.03 -11.23
C ASP A 88 -20.88 10.01 -10.15
N HIS A 89 -21.27 9.83 -8.90
CA HIS A 89 -20.84 10.67 -7.78
C HIS A 89 -19.34 10.44 -7.42
N GLN A 90 -18.76 9.30 -7.79
CA GLN A 90 -17.34 8.96 -7.54
C GLN A 90 -16.41 9.47 -8.66
N ARG A 91 -16.99 9.88 -9.81
CA ARG A 91 -16.25 10.42 -10.96
C ARG A 91 -16.04 11.93 -10.91
N THR A 92 -16.24 12.53 -9.74
CA THR A 92 -16.05 13.97 -9.54
C THR A 92 -14.62 14.38 -9.87
N LYS A 93 -14.48 15.52 -10.57
CA LYS A 93 -13.18 16.12 -10.87
C LYS A 93 -12.80 17.09 -9.76
N GLY A 94 -11.55 17.03 -9.33
CA GLY A 94 -10.96 17.99 -8.42
C GLY A 94 -10.68 19.35 -9.07
N ALA A 95 -10.19 20.29 -8.29
CA ALA A 95 -9.79 21.63 -8.76
C ALA A 95 -8.68 21.57 -9.84
N ASP A 96 -7.87 20.52 -9.82
CA ASP A 96 -6.76 20.28 -10.76
C ASP A 96 -7.21 19.65 -12.09
N GLY A 97 -8.52 19.45 -12.30
CA GLY A 97 -9.10 18.83 -13.48
C GLY A 97 -8.96 17.31 -13.54
N LEU A 98 -8.28 16.69 -12.58
CA LEU A 98 -8.13 15.24 -12.44
C LEU A 98 -9.33 14.67 -11.67
N THR A 99 -9.71 13.43 -12.01
CA THR A 99 -10.72 12.70 -11.21
C THR A 99 -10.09 12.22 -9.90
N VAL A 100 -10.94 11.98 -8.88
CA VAL A 100 -10.47 11.42 -7.60
C VAL A 100 -9.72 10.10 -7.81
N LEU A 101 -10.17 9.28 -8.78
CA LEU A 101 -9.49 8.03 -9.13
C LEU A 101 -8.10 8.29 -9.74
N GLU A 102 -8.01 9.22 -10.71
CA GLU A 102 -6.72 9.55 -11.33
C GLU A 102 -5.73 10.04 -10.27
N THR A 103 -6.16 10.93 -9.39
CA THR A 103 -5.31 11.41 -8.28
C THR A 103 -4.86 10.26 -7.38
N ALA A 104 -5.76 9.36 -6.97
CA ALA A 104 -5.43 8.22 -6.12
C ALA A 104 -4.45 7.24 -6.80
N VAL A 105 -4.57 7.04 -8.11
CA VAL A 105 -3.65 6.21 -8.90
C VAL A 105 -2.29 6.88 -9.06
N LEU A 106 -2.25 8.18 -9.33
CA LEU A 106 -1.01 8.93 -9.43
C LEU A 106 -0.25 8.94 -8.09
N GLU A 107 -0.93 9.19 -6.98
CA GLU A 107 -0.36 9.12 -5.64
C GLU A 107 0.21 7.73 -5.32
N HIS A 108 -0.53 6.67 -5.70
CA HIS A 108 -0.04 5.30 -5.56
C HIS A 108 1.22 5.05 -6.38
N ASN A 109 1.23 5.45 -7.66
CA ASN A 109 2.38 5.29 -8.54
C ASN A 109 3.60 6.09 -8.05
N ILE A 110 3.42 7.30 -7.48
CA ILE A 110 4.50 8.06 -6.83
C ILE A 110 5.07 7.27 -5.65
N ARG A 111 4.22 6.66 -4.82
CA ARG A 111 4.69 5.80 -3.73
C ARG A 111 5.49 4.60 -4.23
N VAL A 112 5.06 3.97 -5.33
CA VAL A 112 5.82 2.86 -5.95
C VAL A 112 7.18 3.36 -6.43
N VAL A 113 7.23 4.53 -7.07
CA VAL A 113 8.48 5.17 -7.52
C VAL A 113 9.41 5.45 -6.33
N SER A 114 8.88 5.96 -5.21
CA SER A 114 9.67 6.25 -4.01
C SER A 114 10.30 5.01 -3.37
N ASN A 115 9.70 3.83 -3.56
CA ASN A 115 10.28 2.57 -3.09
C ASN A 115 11.43 2.07 -3.99
N ILE A 116 11.40 2.43 -5.29
CA ILE A 116 12.36 1.94 -6.30
C ILE A 116 13.54 2.91 -6.46
N TYR A 117 13.25 4.21 -6.58
CA TYR A 117 14.25 5.24 -6.84
C TYR A 117 14.65 5.95 -5.55
N GLN A 118 15.92 6.26 -5.42
CA GLN A 118 16.43 7.14 -4.37
C GLN A 118 16.32 8.60 -4.81
N THR A 119 16.63 8.87 -6.08
CA THR A 119 16.54 10.19 -6.68
C THR A 119 15.89 10.11 -8.06
N ILE A 120 15.07 11.09 -8.41
CA ILE A 120 14.43 11.21 -9.73
C ILE A 120 14.25 12.68 -10.08
N SER A 121 14.36 13.05 -11.37
CA SER A 121 14.07 14.41 -11.82
C SER A 121 12.55 14.62 -11.96
N TYR A 122 12.10 15.89 -11.84
CA TYR A 122 10.68 16.22 -12.07
C TYR A 122 10.20 15.82 -13.46
N GLU A 123 11.05 15.98 -14.48
CA GLU A 123 10.75 15.58 -15.86
C GLU A 123 10.62 14.05 -15.97
N GLY A 124 11.55 13.31 -15.35
CA GLY A 124 11.50 11.85 -15.32
C GLY A 124 10.25 11.32 -14.63
N LEU A 125 9.87 11.92 -13.50
CA LEU A 125 8.63 11.58 -12.80
C LEU A 125 7.40 11.91 -13.64
N GLY A 126 7.35 13.09 -14.28
CA GLY A 126 6.27 13.50 -15.15
C GLY A 126 6.08 12.54 -16.33
N THR A 127 7.18 12.14 -16.99
CA THR A 127 7.18 11.15 -18.09
C THR A 127 6.67 9.80 -17.61
N PHE A 128 7.13 9.33 -16.44
CA PHE A 128 6.70 8.05 -15.86
C PHE A 128 5.21 8.04 -15.55
N LEU A 129 4.69 9.11 -14.97
CA LEU A 129 3.28 9.24 -14.62
C LEU A 129 2.38 9.61 -15.82
N GLY A 130 2.98 10.11 -16.92
CA GLY A 130 2.27 10.62 -18.11
C GLY A 130 1.51 11.91 -17.86
N ILE A 131 2.07 12.78 -17.00
CA ILE A 131 1.58 14.12 -16.65
C ILE A 131 2.66 15.17 -16.91
N THR A 132 2.28 16.46 -16.86
CA THR A 132 3.25 17.56 -17.02
C THR A 132 4.14 17.67 -15.77
N LYS A 133 5.35 18.20 -15.96
CA LYS A 133 6.33 18.46 -14.90
C LYS A 133 5.70 19.24 -13.73
N ASP A 134 4.98 20.32 -14.04
CA ASP A 134 4.36 21.21 -13.04
C ASP A 134 3.30 20.47 -12.19
N ASN A 135 2.54 19.58 -12.80
CA ASN A 135 1.55 18.76 -12.08
C ASN A 135 2.23 17.70 -11.22
N ALA A 136 3.34 17.11 -11.70
CA ALA A 136 4.11 16.16 -10.92
C ALA A 136 4.73 16.83 -9.69
N GLU A 137 5.30 18.03 -9.85
CA GLU A 137 5.85 18.83 -8.74
C GLU A 137 4.77 19.17 -7.70
N LYS A 138 3.62 19.67 -8.13
CA LYS A 138 2.51 20.00 -7.23
C LYS A 138 2.03 18.77 -6.45
N LEU A 139 1.86 17.66 -7.14
CA LEU A 139 1.34 16.43 -6.52
C LEU A 139 2.31 15.90 -5.47
N ILE A 140 3.61 15.83 -5.78
CA ILE A 140 4.60 15.34 -4.81
C ILE A 140 4.81 16.30 -3.65
N SER A 141 4.76 17.63 -3.91
CA SER A 141 4.82 18.65 -2.87
C SER A 141 3.67 18.53 -1.87
N ASN A 142 2.46 18.32 -2.37
CA ASN A 142 1.29 18.06 -1.51
C ASN A 142 1.47 16.79 -0.68
N MET A 143 1.91 15.69 -1.30
CA MET A 143 2.14 14.42 -0.58
C MET A 143 3.23 14.53 0.49
N ALA A 144 4.30 15.27 0.22
CA ALA A 144 5.38 15.52 1.17
C ALA A 144 4.90 16.42 2.32
N THR A 145 4.16 17.51 2.03
CA THR A 145 3.61 18.42 3.03
C THR A 145 2.61 17.72 3.96
N GLU A 146 1.81 16.80 3.44
CA GLU A 146 0.88 16.00 4.23
C GLU A 146 1.55 14.82 4.95
N GLY A 147 2.86 14.63 4.82
CA GLY A 147 3.63 13.57 5.46
C GLY A 147 3.28 12.16 4.95
N ARG A 148 2.73 12.04 3.73
CA ARG A 148 2.40 10.76 3.11
C ARG A 148 3.61 10.09 2.45
N ILE A 149 4.62 10.91 2.09
CA ILE A 149 5.91 10.49 1.55
C ILE A 149 7.00 11.34 2.21
N SER A 150 8.15 10.73 2.52
CA SER A 150 9.36 11.43 2.92
C SER A 150 10.18 11.74 1.66
N ALA A 151 10.16 12.99 1.24
CA ALA A 151 10.89 13.45 0.07
C ALA A 151 11.45 14.84 0.28
N ILE A 152 12.67 15.08 -0.18
CA ILE A 152 13.30 16.40 -0.28
C ILE A 152 13.17 16.87 -1.72
N LEU A 153 12.63 18.06 -1.89
CA LEU A 153 12.38 18.66 -3.20
C LEU A 153 13.42 19.78 -3.45
N ASP A 154 14.32 19.53 -4.40
CA ASP A 154 15.26 20.54 -4.87
C ASP A 154 14.76 21.17 -6.17
N GLN A 155 14.23 22.38 -6.08
CA GLN A 155 13.72 23.12 -7.23
C GLN A 155 14.82 23.67 -8.13
N ARG A 156 16.04 23.88 -7.60
CA ARG A 156 17.16 24.44 -8.35
C ARG A 156 17.73 23.40 -9.31
N ASP A 157 17.95 22.19 -8.79
CA ASP A 157 18.52 21.09 -9.56
C ASP A 157 17.43 20.21 -10.21
N GLU A 158 16.15 20.57 -9.95
CA GLU A 158 14.97 19.88 -10.47
C GLU A 158 14.91 18.37 -10.10
N ILE A 159 15.36 18.04 -8.90
CA ILE A 159 15.51 16.67 -8.41
C ILE A 159 14.64 16.47 -7.19
N ILE A 160 14.11 15.27 -7.09
CA ILE A 160 13.37 14.74 -5.94
C ILE A 160 14.25 13.67 -5.32
N GLU A 161 14.56 13.80 -4.05
CA GLU A 161 15.27 12.79 -3.26
C GLU A 161 14.29 12.14 -2.28
N PHE A 162 14.10 10.82 -2.38
CA PHE A 162 13.24 10.06 -1.49
C PHE A 162 14.04 9.55 -0.29
N GLU A 163 13.60 9.92 0.91
CA GLU A 163 14.17 9.38 2.13
C GLU A 163 13.54 8.03 2.46
N LYS A 164 14.36 6.99 2.61
CA LYS A 164 13.89 5.70 3.10
C LYS A 164 13.47 5.82 4.56
N ASN A 165 12.25 5.46 4.82
CA ASN A 165 11.65 5.55 6.15
C ASN A 165 12.47 4.70 7.15
N GLU A 166 12.86 5.26 8.30
CA GLU A 166 13.61 4.54 9.35
C GLU A 166 12.88 3.29 9.87
N ARG A 167 11.57 3.22 9.68
CA ARG A 167 10.78 2.03 10.03
C ARG A 167 11.14 0.80 9.18
N GLU A 168 11.58 0.99 7.92
CA GLU A 168 12.10 -0.12 7.09
C GLU A 168 13.43 -0.63 7.64
N LYS A 169 14.29 0.27 8.12
CA LYS A 169 15.53 -0.11 8.79
C LYS A 169 15.25 -0.96 10.04
N LEU A 170 14.25 -0.59 10.85
CA LEU A 170 13.83 -1.38 12.00
C LEU A 170 13.26 -2.74 11.61
N GLY A 171 12.55 -2.84 10.49
CA GLY A 171 12.06 -4.11 9.95
C GLY A 171 13.23 -5.05 9.59
N ILE A 172 14.23 -4.53 8.87
CA ILE A 172 15.45 -5.28 8.53
C ILE A 172 16.20 -5.72 9.78
N TRP A 173 16.32 -4.85 10.78
CA TRP A 173 16.94 -5.19 12.06
C TRP A 173 16.21 -6.32 12.79
N ASN A 174 14.87 -6.27 12.83
CA ASN A 174 14.06 -7.32 13.46
C ASN A 174 14.23 -8.67 12.72
N GLU A 175 14.31 -8.66 11.40
CA GLU A 175 14.56 -9.86 10.61
C GLU A 175 15.96 -10.42 10.89
N GLN A 176 17.00 -9.57 10.93
CA GLN A 176 18.38 -9.98 11.24
C GLN A 176 18.48 -10.54 12.66
N ILE A 177 17.83 -9.91 13.65
CA ILE A 177 17.76 -10.41 15.03
C ILE A 177 17.06 -11.77 15.07
N GLY A 178 15.96 -11.93 14.32
CA GLY A 178 15.24 -13.20 14.23
C GLY A 178 16.10 -14.32 13.67
N LEU A 179 16.86 -14.05 12.59
CA LEU A 179 17.83 -15.01 12.01
C LEU A 179 18.91 -15.38 13.00
N LEU A 180 19.49 -14.40 13.69
CA LEU A 180 20.53 -14.63 14.70
C LEU A 180 20.01 -15.51 15.87
N CYS A 181 18.79 -15.23 16.35
CA CYS A 181 18.18 -16.04 17.40
C CYS A 181 17.94 -17.49 16.95
N ASN A 182 17.53 -17.70 15.69
CA ASN A 182 17.36 -19.04 15.12
C ASN A 182 18.71 -19.78 15.00
N ASP A 183 19.78 -19.09 14.59
CA ASP A 183 21.12 -19.67 14.51
C ASP A 183 21.63 -20.08 15.91
N VAL A 184 21.45 -19.21 16.91
CA VAL A 184 21.81 -19.53 18.30
C VAL A 184 21.03 -20.75 18.81
N ASN A 185 19.73 -20.82 18.56
CA ASN A 185 18.92 -21.96 18.96
C ASN A 185 19.34 -23.25 18.24
N THR A 186 19.73 -23.16 16.98
CA THR A 186 20.23 -24.30 16.20
C THR A 186 21.57 -24.79 16.74
N ILE A 187 22.49 -23.90 17.08
CA ILE A 187 23.78 -24.23 17.70
C ILE A 187 23.54 -24.86 19.08
N LEU A 188 22.65 -24.26 19.90
CA LEU A 188 22.31 -24.79 21.22
C LEU A 188 21.76 -26.22 21.10
N SER A 189 20.85 -26.47 20.17
CA SER A 189 20.30 -27.81 19.93
C SER A 189 21.37 -28.82 19.54
N LYS A 190 22.33 -28.43 18.72
CA LYS A 190 23.47 -29.28 18.35
C LYS A 190 24.36 -29.58 19.55
N ILE A 191 24.68 -28.59 20.39
CA ILE A 191 25.48 -28.76 21.59
C ILE A 191 24.79 -29.74 22.58
N LEU A 192 23.48 -29.55 22.79
CA LEU A 192 22.71 -30.44 23.71
C LEU A 192 22.61 -31.88 23.18
N ASN A 193 22.59 -32.06 21.87
CA ASN A 193 22.59 -33.40 21.27
C ASN A 193 23.96 -34.09 21.40
N GLU A 194 25.05 -33.34 21.24
CA GLU A 194 26.43 -33.90 21.38
C GLU A 194 26.87 -34.03 22.85
N TYR A 195 26.43 -33.10 23.68
CA TYR A 195 26.84 -33.02 25.09
C TYR A 195 25.61 -32.86 26.03
N PRO A 196 24.84 -33.91 26.34
CA PRO A 196 23.63 -33.82 27.16
C PRO A 196 23.90 -33.27 28.60
N GLU A 197 25.14 -33.37 29.11
CA GLU A 197 25.51 -32.84 30.42
C GLU A 197 25.50 -31.31 30.46
N ALA A 198 25.58 -30.63 29.33
CA ALA A 198 25.54 -29.16 29.23
C ALA A 198 24.19 -28.58 29.67
N GLU A 199 23.10 -29.34 29.62
CA GLU A 199 21.77 -28.90 30.07
C GLU A 199 21.76 -28.43 31.53
N LYS A 200 22.59 -29.07 32.40
CA LYS A 200 22.72 -28.71 33.83
C LYS A 200 23.32 -27.31 34.07
N HIS A 201 24.00 -26.75 33.10
CA HIS A 201 24.64 -25.42 33.17
C HIS A 201 23.79 -24.30 32.57
N LEU A 202 22.78 -24.63 31.77
CA LEU A 202 21.83 -23.68 31.12
C LEU A 202 20.67 -23.27 32.04
N ALA A 203 20.42 -24.05 33.14
CA ALA A 203 19.32 -23.82 34.05
C ALA A 203 19.71 -22.90 35.26
N LYS A 204 20.76 -22.09 35.13
CA LYS A 204 21.13 -21.03 36.06
C LYS A 204 20.99 -19.69 35.36
#